data_77d7c5cc24943cd1833da7c9e4c2088f
#
_entry.id   77d7c5cc24943cd1833da7c9e4c2088f
#
_cell.length_a   1.000
_cell.length_b   1.000
_cell.length_c   1.000
_cell.angle_alpha   90.00
_cell.angle_beta   90.00
_cell.angle_gamma   90.00
#
_symmetry.space_group_name_H-M   'P 1'
#
loop_
_entity.id
_entity.type
_entity.pdbx_description
1 polymer ?
#
loop_
_entity_poly.entity_id
_entity_poly.type
_entity_poly.pdbx_seq_one_letter_code
_entity_poly.pdbx_strand_id
1 'polypeptide(L)'
;MPPEATSKAYLSGNIDKMAEGIASDGITVSYTIYDKQGYAYTVKMNLKQDAAKKEEYTLSVTDVLDSNNKSIVGTGTGDTAVALDPTDAKVVYDASSGNFVSAGGTGKTSVTLKLTNTAKNFNDDGISMDFSKTTMYASSNKTTLAAYAGDSDGAGKGKKVGEFTQVSIGTDGKIVATYDNGDTKLLGQIAVAQFDNPAGLEKIGDNLYQTTMNSGDFDGIGQDPTAGGGKLSSAVLEMSNVDLSNEFTEMITTQRGFQANSRIITTSDTLLEELVNLKR
;
A
#
# COMPACT_ATOMS: atom_id res chain seq x y z
N MET A 1 -4.28 12.24 -2.54
CA MET A 1 -3.83 11.57 -3.79
C MET A 1 -4.79 11.91 -4.91
N PRO A 2 -4.29 12.21 -6.14
CA PRO A 2 -5.18 12.45 -7.28
C PRO A 2 -5.98 11.18 -7.62
N PRO A 3 -7.18 11.33 -8.18
CA PRO A 3 -7.98 10.22 -8.67
C PRO A 3 -7.35 9.61 -9.92
N GLU A 4 -7.71 8.37 -10.21
CA GLU A 4 -7.25 7.65 -11.39
C GLU A 4 -8.43 6.95 -12.06
N ALA A 5 -8.58 7.12 -13.38
CA ALA A 5 -9.63 6.46 -14.13
C ALA A 5 -9.36 4.96 -14.26
N THR A 6 -10.43 4.17 -14.22
CA THR A 6 -10.34 2.73 -14.47
C THR A 6 -9.95 2.48 -15.93
N SER A 7 -8.91 1.67 -16.14
CA SER A 7 -8.41 1.31 -17.47
C SER A 7 -8.52 -0.18 -17.75
N LYS A 8 -8.62 -1.01 -16.72
CA LYS A 8 -8.71 -2.45 -16.82
C LYS A 8 -9.84 -3.01 -15.98
N ALA A 9 -10.37 -4.14 -16.38
CA ALA A 9 -11.28 -4.98 -15.62
C ALA A 9 -11.00 -6.44 -15.94
N TYR A 10 -11.35 -7.35 -15.06
CA TYR A 10 -11.31 -8.78 -15.36
C TYR A 10 -12.57 -9.46 -14.86
N LEU A 11 -12.91 -10.55 -15.55
CA LEU A 11 -13.98 -11.42 -15.13
C LEU A 11 -13.38 -12.74 -14.65
N SER A 12 -13.96 -13.28 -13.60
CA SER A 12 -13.57 -14.60 -13.09
C SER A 12 -14.78 -15.37 -12.61
N GLY A 13 -14.64 -16.68 -12.58
CA GLY A 13 -15.70 -17.58 -12.14
C GLY A 13 -16.15 -18.53 -13.24
N ASN A 14 -17.20 -19.25 -12.95
CA ASN A 14 -17.71 -20.32 -13.79
C ASN A 14 -19.10 -19.99 -14.34
N ILE A 15 -19.31 -20.30 -15.60
CA ILE A 15 -20.61 -20.25 -16.28
C ILE A 15 -21.09 -21.68 -16.45
N ASP A 16 -22.28 -22.01 -15.96
CA ASP A 16 -22.90 -23.31 -16.28
C ASP A 16 -23.79 -23.13 -17.51
N LYS A 17 -23.44 -23.83 -18.60
CA LYS A 17 -24.18 -23.77 -19.87
C LYS A 17 -25.65 -24.24 -19.78
N MET A 18 -25.99 -24.91 -18.69
CA MET A 18 -27.36 -25.41 -18.43
C MET A 18 -28.10 -24.56 -17.38
N ALA A 19 -27.49 -23.44 -16.93
CA ALA A 19 -28.15 -22.57 -15.97
C ALA A 19 -29.48 -22.02 -16.52
N GLU A 20 -30.49 -21.97 -15.65
CA GLU A 20 -31.81 -21.49 -16.02
C GLU A 20 -31.72 -19.99 -16.45
N GLY A 21 -32.39 -19.65 -17.54
CA GLY A 21 -32.42 -18.27 -18.05
C GLY A 21 -31.20 -17.81 -18.84
N ILE A 22 -30.12 -18.61 -18.91
CA ILE A 22 -28.87 -18.20 -19.55
C ILE A 22 -29.02 -17.89 -21.04
N ALA A 23 -29.93 -18.58 -21.73
CA ALA A 23 -30.22 -18.36 -23.14
C ALA A 23 -31.30 -17.30 -23.36
N SER A 24 -32.23 -17.08 -22.41
CA SER A 24 -33.31 -16.08 -22.51
C SER A 24 -32.87 -14.71 -22.00
N ASP A 25 -32.46 -14.64 -20.74
CA ASP A 25 -32.18 -13.39 -20.05
C ASP A 25 -30.66 -13.10 -19.95
N GLY A 26 -29.84 -14.15 -20.05
CA GLY A 26 -28.38 -14.05 -19.90
C GLY A 26 -27.95 -13.92 -18.44
N ILE A 27 -26.64 -13.72 -18.22
CA ILE A 27 -26.03 -13.51 -16.90
C ILE A 27 -25.67 -12.05 -16.77
N THR A 28 -26.26 -11.36 -15.79
CA THR A 28 -25.90 -9.97 -15.50
C THR A 28 -24.78 -9.93 -14.47
N VAL A 29 -23.72 -9.23 -14.81
CA VAL A 29 -22.59 -8.92 -13.90
C VAL A 29 -22.42 -7.41 -13.82
N SER A 30 -21.97 -6.93 -12.66
CA SER A 30 -21.73 -5.51 -12.44
C SER A 30 -20.41 -5.27 -11.71
N TYR A 31 -19.75 -4.16 -12.02
CA TYR A 31 -18.56 -3.71 -11.33
C TYR A 31 -18.49 -2.18 -11.32
N THR A 32 -17.73 -1.65 -10.37
CA THR A 32 -17.57 -0.20 -10.20
C THR A 32 -16.33 0.29 -10.94
N ILE A 33 -16.47 1.38 -11.66
CA ILE A 33 -15.39 2.09 -12.35
C ILE A 33 -15.29 3.53 -11.85
N TYR A 34 -14.15 4.15 -12.07
CA TYR A 34 -13.91 5.56 -11.75
C TYR A 34 -13.54 6.32 -13.02
N ASP A 35 -13.96 7.58 -13.11
CA ASP A 35 -13.50 8.50 -14.12
C ASP A 35 -12.20 9.21 -13.70
N LYS A 36 -11.64 10.07 -14.58
CA LYS A 36 -10.42 10.86 -14.29
C LYS A 36 -10.60 11.88 -13.15
N GLN A 37 -11.83 12.15 -12.74
CA GLN A 37 -12.17 13.07 -11.65
C GLN A 37 -12.44 12.31 -10.32
N GLY A 38 -12.51 10.96 -10.37
CA GLY A 38 -12.74 10.11 -9.22
C GLY A 38 -14.21 9.83 -8.89
N TYR A 39 -15.14 10.19 -9.79
CA TYR A 39 -16.54 9.80 -9.63
C TYR A 39 -16.71 8.31 -9.92
N ALA A 40 -17.50 7.65 -9.07
CA ALA A 40 -17.78 6.23 -9.21
C ALA A 40 -19.01 5.99 -10.10
N TYR A 41 -18.90 5.01 -10.99
CA TYR A 41 -20.00 4.55 -11.85
C TYR A 41 -20.08 3.03 -11.77
N THR A 42 -21.29 2.48 -11.86
CA THR A 42 -21.52 1.03 -11.90
C THR A 42 -21.88 0.61 -13.32
N VAL A 43 -21.00 -0.19 -13.92
CA VAL A 43 -21.27 -0.80 -15.24
C VAL A 43 -22.02 -2.10 -15.04
N LYS A 44 -23.15 -2.26 -15.72
CA LYS A 44 -23.91 -3.50 -15.78
C LYS A 44 -23.76 -4.11 -17.16
N MET A 45 -23.29 -5.34 -17.21
CA MET A 45 -23.09 -6.11 -18.43
C MET A 45 -23.94 -7.37 -18.39
N ASN A 46 -24.31 -7.85 -19.56
CA ASN A 46 -25.04 -9.09 -19.74
C ASN A 46 -24.27 -10.00 -20.70
N LEU A 47 -24.06 -11.24 -20.29
CA LEU A 47 -23.57 -12.32 -21.15
C LEU A 47 -24.73 -13.25 -21.47
N LYS A 48 -25.14 -13.27 -22.73
CA LYS A 48 -26.22 -14.10 -23.22
C LYS A 48 -25.68 -15.23 -24.07
N GLN A 49 -26.12 -16.46 -23.79
CA GLN A 49 -25.75 -17.64 -24.56
C GLN A 49 -26.33 -17.58 -25.97
N ASP A 50 -25.56 -17.96 -26.97
CA ASP A 50 -26.04 -18.14 -28.33
C ASP A 50 -26.97 -19.37 -28.42
N ALA A 51 -28.11 -19.23 -29.07
CA ALA A 51 -29.11 -20.30 -29.18
C ALA A 51 -28.63 -21.48 -30.05
N ALA A 52 -27.76 -21.21 -31.05
CA ALA A 52 -27.25 -22.22 -31.98
C ALA A 52 -25.97 -22.88 -31.46
N LYS A 53 -25.17 -22.10 -30.67
CA LYS A 53 -23.85 -22.54 -30.20
C LYS A 53 -23.76 -22.26 -28.69
N LYS A 54 -23.97 -23.27 -27.87
CA LYS A 54 -24.01 -23.17 -26.42
C LYS A 54 -22.67 -22.83 -25.76
N GLU A 55 -21.58 -22.89 -26.48
CA GLU A 55 -20.23 -22.50 -26.10
C GLU A 55 -19.88 -21.05 -26.40
N GLU A 56 -20.75 -20.33 -27.15
CA GLU A 56 -20.56 -18.91 -27.46
C GLU A 56 -21.53 -18.06 -26.63
N TYR A 57 -21.01 -16.96 -26.10
CA TYR A 57 -21.77 -15.97 -25.33
C TYR A 57 -21.57 -14.60 -25.94
N THR A 58 -22.65 -13.88 -26.16
CA THR A 58 -22.61 -12.48 -26.61
C THR A 58 -22.57 -11.55 -25.41
N LEU A 59 -21.54 -10.70 -25.33
CA LEU A 59 -21.42 -9.66 -24.34
C LEU A 59 -22.15 -8.41 -24.78
N SER A 60 -22.98 -7.86 -23.89
CA SER A 60 -23.64 -6.57 -24.08
C SER A 60 -23.56 -5.75 -22.81
N VAL A 61 -23.46 -4.43 -22.93
CA VAL A 61 -23.59 -3.52 -21.79
C VAL A 61 -25.06 -3.11 -21.69
N THR A 62 -25.65 -3.44 -20.56
CA THR A 62 -27.07 -3.16 -20.31
C THR A 62 -27.28 -1.72 -19.84
N ASP A 63 -26.42 -1.25 -18.93
CA ASP A 63 -26.55 0.06 -18.33
C ASP A 63 -25.23 0.52 -17.68
N VAL A 64 -25.09 1.83 -17.51
CA VAL A 64 -24.06 2.44 -16.67
C VAL A 64 -24.76 3.42 -15.74
N LEU A 65 -24.62 3.19 -14.45
CA LEU A 65 -25.28 3.97 -13.40
C LEU A 65 -24.29 4.92 -12.73
N ASP A 66 -24.74 6.09 -12.35
CA ASP A 66 -24.00 7.00 -11.47
C ASP A 66 -24.11 6.58 -10.00
N SER A 67 -23.49 7.34 -9.12
CA SER A 67 -23.53 7.13 -7.65
C SER A 67 -24.95 7.20 -7.05
N ASN A 68 -25.92 7.78 -7.78
CA ASN A 68 -27.31 7.89 -7.38
C ASN A 68 -28.19 6.79 -8.00
N ASN A 69 -27.58 5.76 -8.59
CA ASN A 69 -28.26 4.69 -9.34
C ASN A 69 -29.08 5.18 -10.53
N LYS A 70 -28.77 6.36 -11.07
CA LYS A 70 -29.40 6.88 -12.27
C LYS A 70 -28.62 6.45 -13.50
N SER A 71 -29.30 5.94 -14.52
CA SER A 71 -28.72 5.63 -15.81
C SER A 71 -28.12 6.88 -16.47
N ILE A 72 -26.91 6.73 -16.99
CA ILE A 72 -26.21 7.77 -17.73
C ILE A 72 -26.06 7.42 -19.21
N VAL A 73 -26.54 6.24 -19.62
CA VAL A 73 -26.46 5.75 -21.00
C VAL A 73 -27.62 6.36 -21.82
N GLY A 74 -27.27 6.85 -23.01
CA GLY A 74 -28.27 7.41 -23.91
C GLY A 74 -27.67 8.02 -25.17
N THR A 75 -28.49 8.64 -25.97
CA THR A 75 -28.10 9.35 -27.21
C THR A 75 -28.37 10.85 -27.12
N GLY A 76 -28.83 11.34 -25.96
CA GLY A 76 -29.08 12.75 -25.71
C GLY A 76 -27.81 13.57 -25.43
N THR A 77 -27.96 14.90 -25.45
CA THR A 77 -26.84 15.80 -25.06
C THR A 77 -26.51 15.62 -23.59
N GLY A 78 -25.26 15.16 -23.31
CA GLY A 78 -24.79 14.85 -21.95
C GLY A 78 -24.93 13.39 -21.53
N ASP A 79 -25.53 12.54 -22.36
CA ASP A 79 -25.55 11.10 -22.14
C ASP A 79 -24.22 10.44 -22.51
N THR A 80 -23.96 9.25 -21.98
CA THR A 80 -22.77 8.46 -22.28
C THR A 80 -23.04 7.51 -23.41
N ALA A 81 -22.30 7.62 -24.50
CA ALA A 81 -22.28 6.61 -25.55
C ALA A 81 -21.45 5.42 -25.09
N VAL A 82 -22.01 4.22 -25.20
CA VAL A 82 -21.39 2.96 -24.82
C VAL A 82 -21.10 2.15 -26.06
N ALA A 83 -19.85 1.75 -26.25
CA ALA A 83 -19.43 0.90 -27.35
C ALA A 83 -18.50 -0.21 -26.83
N LEU A 84 -18.65 -1.39 -27.43
CA LEU A 84 -17.71 -2.50 -27.26
C LEU A 84 -16.81 -2.59 -28.50
N ASP A 85 -15.55 -2.92 -28.31
CA ASP A 85 -14.59 -3.16 -29.37
C ASP A 85 -13.99 -4.58 -29.18
N PRO A 86 -14.34 -5.54 -30.07
CA PRO A 86 -15.23 -5.43 -31.22
C PRO A 86 -16.71 -5.29 -30.86
N THR A 87 -17.52 -4.69 -31.76
CA THR A 87 -18.94 -4.40 -31.56
C THR A 87 -19.75 -5.68 -31.25
N ASP A 88 -19.44 -6.78 -31.93
CA ASP A 88 -19.99 -8.12 -31.67
C ASP A 88 -19.06 -8.89 -30.74
N ALA A 89 -18.90 -8.43 -29.52
CA ALA A 89 -18.03 -9.06 -28.54
C ALA A 89 -18.58 -10.44 -28.15
N LYS A 90 -17.97 -11.49 -28.66
CA LYS A 90 -18.27 -12.87 -28.30
C LYS A 90 -17.21 -13.45 -27.40
N VAL A 91 -17.65 -14.15 -26.37
CA VAL A 91 -16.80 -14.94 -25.47
C VAL A 91 -17.02 -16.41 -25.83
N VAL A 92 -15.97 -17.12 -26.17
CA VAL A 92 -16.00 -18.50 -26.67
C VAL A 92 -15.27 -19.42 -25.72
N TYR A 93 -15.91 -20.54 -25.44
CA TYR A 93 -15.36 -21.62 -24.62
C TYR A 93 -15.20 -22.90 -25.44
N ASP A 94 -14.31 -23.79 -25.04
CA ASP A 94 -14.18 -25.12 -25.65
C ASP A 94 -15.36 -26.00 -25.20
N ALA A 95 -16.10 -26.52 -26.16
CA ALA A 95 -17.28 -27.36 -25.94
C ALA A 95 -16.98 -28.65 -25.17
N SER A 96 -15.76 -29.19 -25.30
CA SER A 96 -15.32 -30.45 -24.70
C SER A 96 -14.68 -30.27 -23.33
N SER A 97 -13.81 -29.27 -23.15
CA SER A 97 -13.08 -29.05 -21.91
C SER A 97 -13.69 -27.97 -21.00
N GLY A 98 -14.56 -27.09 -21.56
CA GLY A 98 -15.12 -25.97 -20.82
C GLY A 98 -14.13 -24.82 -20.52
N ASN A 99 -12.92 -24.91 -21.08
CA ASN A 99 -11.91 -23.87 -20.90
C ASN A 99 -12.20 -22.65 -21.77
N PHE A 100 -11.76 -21.48 -21.33
CA PHE A 100 -11.82 -20.26 -22.12
C PHE A 100 -10.95 -20.39 -23.38
N VAL A 101 -11.47 -19.94 -24.53
CA VAL A 101 -10.78 -19.95 -25.82
C VAL A 101 -10.45 -18.54 -26.29
N SER A 102 -11.46 -17.68 -26.36
CA SER A 102 -11.25 -16.30 -26.82
C SER A 102 -12.38 -15.36 -26.42
N ALA A 103 -12.07 -14.05 -26.37
CA ALA A 103 -13.05 -12.99 -26.20
C ALA A 103 -12.78 -11.88 -27.22
N GLY A 104 -13.84 -11.45 -27.93
CA GLY A 104 -13.72 -10.39 -28.93
C GLY A 104 -12.97 -10.75 -30.21
N GLY A 105 -12.75 -12.05 -30.48
CA GLY A 105 -12.09 -12.55 -31.69
C GLY A 105 -11.07 -13.63 -31.41
N THR A 106 -10.66 -14.35 -32.47
CA THR A 106 -9.75 -15.49 -32.36
C THR A 106 -8.42 -15.09 -31.76
N GLY A 107 -8.02 -15.76 -30.65
CA GLY A 107 -6.74 -15.54 -29.96
C GLY A 107 -6.68 -14.30 -29.08
N LYS A 108 -7.77 -13.55 -28.93
CA LYS A 108 -7.86 -12.43 -27.98
C LYS A 108 -8.43 -12.92 -26.66
N THR A 109 -7.97 -12.32 -25.54
CA THR A 109 -8.44 -12.61 -24.19
C THR A 109 -9.33 -11.52 -23.63
N SER A 110 -9.35 -10.37 -24.28
CA SER A 110 -10.03 -9.17 -23.77
C SER A 110 -10.93 -8.49 -24.80
N VAL A 111 -11.93 -7.80 -24.29
CA VAL A 111 -12.83 -6.90 -25.02
C VAL A 111 -12.69 -5.52 -24.41
N THR A 112 -12.62 -4.48 -25.22
CA THR A 112 -12.53 -3.10 -24.76
C THR A 112 -13.92 -2.45 -24.67
N LEU A 113 -14.26 -1.95 -23.49
CA LEU A 113 -15.43 -1.12 -23.26
C LEU A 113 -15.04 0.35 -23.43
N LYS A 114 -15.60 1.03 -24.40
CA LYS A 114 -15.44 2.46 -24.64
C LYS A 114 -16.65 3.23 -24.13
N LEU A 115 -16.41 4.18 -23.24
CA LEU A 115 -17.40 5.08 -22.68
C LEU A 115 -17.07 6.50 -23.14
N THR A 116 -17.91 7.07 -23.99
CA THR A 116 -17.68 8.41 -24.52
C THR A 116 -18.75 9.37 -24.00
N ASN A 117 -18.32 10.42 -23.30
CA ASN A 117 -19.19 11.46 -22.79
C ASN A 117 -18.47 12.80 -22.79
N THR A 118 -19.11 13.86 -23.25
CA THR A 118 -18.51 15.21 -23.30
C THR A 118 -18.41 15.88 -21.93
N ALA A 119 -19.24 15.45 -20.97
CA ALA A 119 -19.29 16.02 -19.61
C ALA A 119 -18.59 15.16 -18.55
N LYS A 120 -18.21 13.92 -18.89
CA LYS A 120 -17.60 12.94 -17.98
C LYS A 120 -16.29 12.46 -18.56
N ASN A 121 -15.24 12.52 -17.77
CA ASN A 121 -13.87 12.25 -18.21
C ASN A 121 -13.51 10.79 -17.98
N PHE A 122 -14.12 9.86 -18.72
CA PHE A 122 -13.68 8.46 -18.73
C PHE A 122 -12.31 8.29 -19.38
N ASN A 123 -11.76 7.08 -19.29
CA ASN A 123 -10.51 6.76 -19.98
C ASN A 123 -10.74 6.76 -21.50
N ASP A 124 -9.91 7.53 -22.22
CA ASP A 124 -10.03 7.70 -23.68
C ASP A 124 -9.75 6.40 -24.45
N ASP A 125 -8.85 5.57 -23.92
CA ASP A 125 -8.48 4.25 -24.49
C ASP A 125 -9.55 3.19 -24.19
N GLY A 126 -10.53 3.51 -23.35
CA GLY A 126 -11.53 2.57 -22.86
C GLY A 126 -11.02 1.69 -21.72
N ILE A 127 -11.83 0.69 -21.37
CA ILE A 127 -11.56 -0.26 -20.28
C ILE A 127 -11.37 -1.64 -20.91
N SER A 128 -10.17 -2.19 -20.82
CA SER A 128 -9.88 -3.54 -21.31
C SER A 128 -10.39 -4.58 -20.29
N MET A 129 -11.35 -5.41 -20.72
CA MET A 129 -11.97 -6.44 -19.89
C MET A 129 -11.40 -7.80 -20.26
N ASP A 130 -10.67 -8.44 -19.36
CA ASP A 130 -10.06 -9.76 -19.55
C ASP A 130 -10.99 -10.88 -19.09
N PHE A 131 -11.19 -11.89 -19.92
CA PHE A 131 -12.01 -13.07 -19.70
C PHE A 131 -11.21 -14.34 -19.46
N SER A 132 -9.89 -14.27 -19.46
CA SER A 132 -9.00 -15.45 -19.39
C SER A 132 -9.20 -16.32 -18.15
N LYS A 133 -9.75 -15.73 -17.07
CA LYS A 133 -10.01 -16.42 -15.81
C LYS A 133 -11.43 -16.96 -15.66
N THR A 134 -12.17 -17.04 -16.75
CA THR A 134 -13.53 -17.58 -16.79
C THR A 134 -13.52 -19.02 -17.33
N THR A 135 -14.45 -19.82 -16.86
CA THR A 135 -14.62 -21.23 -17.26
C THR A 135 -16.07 -21.55 -17.53
N MET A 136 -16.33 -22.64 -18.26
CA MET A 136 -17.69 -23.15 -18.57
C MET A 136 -17.81 -24.60 -18.11
N TYR A 137 -17.76 -24.85 -16.79
CA TYR A 137 -17.94 -26.19 -16.22
C TYR A 137 -19.35 -26.40 -15.69
N ALA A 138 -19.78 -27.66 -15.64
CA ALA A 138 -21.03 -28.02 -14.98
C ALA A 138 -20.93 -27.74 -13.47
N SER A 139 -21.86 -26.97 -12.93
CA SER A 139 -21.91 -26.56 -11.52
C SER A 139 -23.33 -26.56 -10.93
N SER A 140 -24.10 -27.61 -11.26
CA SER A 140 -25.46 -27.80 -10.75
C SER A 140 -26.39 -26.62 -11.10
N ASN A 141 -26.31 -26.14 -12.34
CA ASN A 141 -27.07 -25.01 -12.88
C ASN A 141 -26.81 -23.66 -12.19
N LYS A 142 -25.66 -23.53 -11.51
CA LYS A 142 -25.27 -22.28 -10.85
C LYS A 142 -24.11 -21.60 -11.57
N THR A 143 -24.26 -20.32 -11.84
CA THR A 143 -23.21 -19.48 -12.39
C THR A 143 -22.61 -18.61 -11.29
N THR A 144 -21.28 -18.56 -11.22
CA THR A 144 -20.52 -17.77 -10.23
C THR A 144 -19.72 -16.65 -10.88
N LEU A 145 -20.05 -16.28 -12.11
CA LEU A 145 -19.36 -15.22 -12.84
C LEU A 145 -19.43 -13.90 -12.10
N ALA A 146 -18.29 -13.27 -11.88
CA ALA A 146 -18.17 -11.94 -11.29
C ALA A 146 -17.19 -11.08 -12.07
N ALA A 147 -17.42 -9.77 -12.12
CA ALA A 147 -16.55 -8.80 -12.75
C ALA A 147 -15.90 -7.91 -11.69
N TYR A 148 -14.64 -7.57 -11.90
CA TYR A 148 -13.82 -6.78 -10.99
C TYR A 148 -13.10 -5.68 -11.77
N ALA A 149 -12.97 -4.50 -11.15
CA ALA A 149 -12.13 -3.43 -11.68
C ALA A 149 -10.65 -3.73 -11.45
N GLY A 150 -9.80 -3.38 -12.41
CA GLY A 150 -8.38 -3.69 -12.42
C GLY A 150 -8.06 -5.02 -13.11
N ASP A 151 -6.78 -5.34 -13.22
CA ASP A 151 -6.33 -6.69 -13.57
C ASP A 151 -6.21 -7.57 -12.31
N SER A 152 -5.76 -8.80 -12.48
CA SER A 152 -5.59 -9.74 -11.36
C SER A 152 -4.58 -9.29 -10.31
N ASP A 153 -3.69 -8.38 -10.65
CA ASP A 153 -2.66 -7.82 -9.78
C ASP A 153 -3.08 -6.45 -9.19
N GLY A 154 -4.29 -6.00 -9.55
CA GLY A 154 -4.88 -4.75 -9.07
C GLY A 154 -4.50 -3.51 -9.87
N ALA A 155 -3.72 -3.66 -10.97
CA ALA A 155 -3.36 -2.52 -11.81
C ALA A 155 -4.55 -2.07 -12.67
N GLY A 156 -4.68 -0.74 -12.88
CA GLY A 156 -5.73 -0.15 -13.69
C GLY A 156 -7.14 -0.19 -13.08
N LYS A 157 -7.25 -0.48 -11.78
CA LYS A 157 -8.52 -0.53 -11.05
C LYS A 157 -9.26 0.81 -11.02
N GLY A 158 -8.50 1.91 -11.12
CA GLY A 158 -9.04 3.24 -10.87
C GLY A 158 -9.28 3.50 -9.37
N LYS A 159 -9.39 4.75 -9.00
CA LYS A 159 -9.58 5.16 -7.60
C LYS A 159 -10.17 6.56 -7.49
N LYS A 160 -10.93 6.78 -6.42
CA LYS A 160 -11.39 8.11 -6.03
C LYS A 160 -10.25 8.99 -5.53
N VAL A 161 -10.52 10.27 -5.37
CA VAL A 161 -9.62 11.19 -4.66
C VAL A 161 -9.31 10.61 -3.28
N GLY A 162 -8.03 10.48 -2.96
CA GLY A 162 -7.57 10.00 -1.65
C GLY A 162 -7.41 11.15 -0.67
N GLU A 163 -8.15 11.11 0.43
CA GLU A 163 -7.96 12.00 1.57
C GLU A 163 -6.92 11.42 2.53
N PHE A 164 -6.09 12.29 3.09
CA PHE A 164 -5.06 11.87 4.03
C PHE A 164 -5.70 11.33 5.32
N THR A 165 -5.28 10.14 5.74
CA THR A 165 -5.79 9.50 6.96
C THR A 165 -4.75 9.49 8.07
N GLN A 166 -3.55 9.00 7.81
CA GLN A 166 -2.50 8.88 8.81
C GLN A 166 -1.10 8.81 8.21
N VAL A 167 -0.10 9.08 9.06
CA VAL A 167 1.32 8.81 8.78
C VAL A 167 1.79 7.67 9.67
N SER A 168 2.56 6.76 9.10
CA SER A 168 3.26 5.71 9.83
C SER A 168 4.76 5.76 9.54
N ILE A 169 5.56 5.39 10.54
CA ILE A 169 7.02 5.28 10.39
C ILE A 169 7.36 3.79 10.53
N GLY A 170 7.96 3.24 9.49
CA GLY A 170 8.42 1.85 9.46
C GLY A 170 9.68 1.62 10.28
N THR A 171 10.01 0.37 10.54
CA THR A 171 11.26 -0.03 11.23
C THR A 171 12.50 0.32 10.42
N ASP A 172 12.36 0.48 9.10
CA ASP A 172 13.37 0.94 8.15
C ASP A 172 13.47 2.48 8.04
N GLY A 173 12.73 3.20 8.87
CA GLY A 173 12.70 4.66 8.88
C GLY A 173 11.89 5.30 7.77
N LYS A 174 11.21 4.54 6.91
CA LYS A 174 10.34 5.09 5.89
C LYS A 174 9.10 5.71 6.50
N ILE A 175 8.82 6.95 6.12
CA ILE A 175 7.65 7.71 6.51
C ILE A 175 6.61 7.54 5.41
N VAL A 176 5.54 6.82 5.70
CA VAL A 176 4.49 6.48 4.74
C VAL A 176 3.18 7.15 5.14
N ALA A 177 2.61 7.92 4.22
CA ALA A 177 1.24 8.43 4.34
C ALA A 177 0.25 7.42 3.79
N THR A 178 -0.82 7.17 4.52
CA THR A 178 -1.95 6.32 4.11
C THR A 178 -3.16 7.20 3.83
N TYR A 179 -3.87 6.88 2.74
CA TYR A 179 -5.05 7.58 2.28
C TYR A 179 -6.29 6.69 2.39
N ASP A 180 -7.48 7.30 2.45
CA ASP A 180 -8.77 6.62 2.62
C ASP A 180 -9.19 5.79 1.38
N ASN A 181 -8.54 6.02 0.24
CA ASN A 181 -8.73 5.24 -0.99
C ASN A 181 -7.87 3.95 -1.04
N GLY A 182 -7.11 3.67 0.03
CA GLY A 182 -6.20 2.53 0.14
C GLY A 182 -4.81 2.78 -0.42
N ASP A 183 -4.54 3.97 -0.94
CA ASP A 183 -3.20 4.33 -1.41
C ASP A 183 -2.24 4.63 -0.27
N THR A 184 -0.97 4.36 -0.53
CA THR A 184 0.13 4.76 0.34
C THR A 184 1.15 5.56 -0.46
N LYS A 185 1.72 6.59 0.17
CA LYS A 185 2.76 7.41 -0.44
C LYS A 185 3.96 7.52 0.48
N LEU A 186 5.12 7.17 -0.03
CA LEU A 186 6.37 7.44 0.66
C LEU A 186 6.62 8.96 0.68
N LEU A 187 6.65 9.55 1.87
CA LEU A 187 6.91 10.97 2.07
C LEU A 187 8.40 11.26 2.21
N GLY A 188 9.14 10.35 2.84
CA GLY A 188 10.55 10.46 3.09
C GLY A 188 11.07 9.29 3.89
N GLN A 189 12.36 9.34 4.24
CA GLN A 189 12.99 8.33 5.06
C GLN A 189 13.90 9.00 6.08
N ILE A 190 13.91 8.49 7.30
CA ILE A 190 14.87 8.89 8.33
C ILE A 190 16.19 8.22 7.98
N ALA A 191 17.21 9.03 7.73
CA ALA A 191 18.54 8.54 7.43
C ALA A 191 19.41 8.56 8.70
N VAL A 192 20.28 7.57 8.84
CA VAL A 192 21.22 7.41 9.94
C VAL A 192 22.65 7.54 9.40
N ALA A 193 23.48 8.30 10.10
CA ALA A 193 24.91 8.37 9.83
C ALA A 193 25.65 7.31 10.67
N GLN A 194 26.55 6.58 10.05
CA GLN A 194 27.45 5.65 10.73
C GLN A 194 28.87 6.20 10.74
N PHE A 195 29.56 6.01 11.86
CA PHE A 195 30.94 6.41 12.05
C PHE A 195 31.73 5.22 12.59
N ASP A 196 32.98 5.10 12.16
CA ASP A 196 33.90 4.04 12.65
C ASP A 196 34.13 4.14 14.17
N ASN A 197 34.17 5.37 14.68
CA ASN A 197 34.29 5.64 16.12
C ASN A 197 33.29 6.72 16.55
N PRO A 198 32.05 6.36 16.91
CA PRO A 198 31.03 7.32 17.37
C PRO A 198 31.43 8.08 18.64
N ALA A 199 32.28 7.47 19.50
CA ALA A 199 32.77 8.12 20.72
C ALA A 199 33.77 9.27 20.43
N GLY A 200 34.32 9.31 19.22
CA GLY A 200 35.19 10.37 18.76
C GLY A 200 34.47 11.64 18.30
N LEU A 201 33.13 11.65 18.24
CA LEU A 201 32.35 12.81 17.86
C LEU A 201 32.37 13.88 18.97
N GLU A 202 32.53 15.14 18.57
CA GLU A 202 32.47 16.28 19.49
C GLU A 202 31.03 16.78 19.62
N LYS A 203 30.55 16.93 20.85
CA LYS A 203 29.23 17.49 21.13
C LYS A 203 29.26 19.02 21.09
N ILE A 204 28.52 19.63 20.17
CA ILE A 204 28.47 21.10 20.01
C ILE A 204 27.37 21.72 20.90
N GLY A 205 26.33 20.96 21.27
CA GLY A 205 25.16 21.38 22.04
C GLY A 205 23.87 20.94 21.39
N ASP A 206 22.72 21.09 22.04
CA ASP A 206 21.38 20.80 21.52
C ASP A 206 21.23 19.43 20.81
N ASN A 207 21.93 18.40 21.33
CA ASN A 207 22.05 17.06 20.74
C ASN A 207 22.71 17.02 19.33
N LEU A 208 23.47 18.06 18.97
CA LEU A 208 24.26 18.09 17.77
C LEU A 208 25.69 17.63 18.02
N TYR A 209 26.23 16.90 17.05
CA TYR A 209 27.57 16.36 17.08
C TYR A 209 28.33 16.75 15.81
N GLN A 210 29.62 17.00 15.95
CA GLN A 210 30.53 17.31 14.85
C GLN A 210 31.56 16.21 14.71
N THR A 211 31.97 15.96 13.47
CA THR A 211 33.06 15.04 13.16
C THR A 211 34.39 15.58 13.64
N THR A 212 35.25 14.71 14.17
CA THR A 212 36.65 15.02 14.53
C THR A 212 37.60 14.08 13.78
N MET A 213 38.88 14.33 13.85
CA MET A 213 39.90 13.45 13.25
C MET A 213 39.86 12.01 13.79
N ASN A 214 39.26 11.79 14.95
CA ASN A 214 39.16 10.46 15.58
C ASN A 214 37.80 9.78 15.37
N SER A 215 36.83 10.46 14.75
CA SER A 215 35.48 9.89 14.50
C SER A 215 35.42 9.00 13.26
N GLY A 216 36.44 9.07 12.39
CA GLY A 216 36.36 8.59 11.02
C GLY A 216 35.72 9.57 10.09
N ASP A 217 35.90 9.37 8.78
CA ASP A 217 35.31 10.20 7.75
C ASP A 217 33.84 9.83 7.52
N PHE A 218 32.99 10.84 7.39
CA PHE A 218 31.61 10.67 6.97
C PHE A 218 31.49 11.05 5.50
N ASP A 219 31.04 10.10 4.68
CA ASP A 219 30.89 10.29 3.22
C ASP A 219 29.72 11.22 2.83
N GLY A 220 28.98 11.74 3.81
CA GLY A 220 27.83 12.62 3.59
C GLY A 220 26.55 11.90 3.15
N ILE A 221 26.56 10.57 3.07
CA ILE A 221 25.43 9.76 2.64
C ILE A 221 24.77 9.14 3.88
N GLY A 222 23.48 9.47 4.08
CA GLY A 222 22.68 8.83 5.10
C GLY A 222 22.30 7.41 4.69
N GLN A 223 22.40 6.48 5.62
CA GLN A 223 22.04 5.08 5.40
C GLN A 223 20.68 4.74 5.98
N ASP A 224 20.10 3.63 5.51
CA ASP A 224 18.92 3.02 6.11
C ASP A 224 19.24 2.59 7.55
N PRO A 225 18.41 2.89 8.54
CA PRO A 225 18.63 2.45 9.93
C PRO A 225 18.86 0.96 10.07
N THR A 226 18.35 0.14 9.16
CA THR A 226 18.51 -1.32 9.19
C THR A 226 19.86 -1.80 8.62
N ALA A 227 20.54 -0.97 7.82
CA ALA A 227 21.82 -1.35 7.20
C ALA A 227 22.92 -1.67 8.24
N GLY A 228 22.90 -1.00 9.40
CA GLY A 228 23.79 -1.26 10.54
C GLY A 228 23.25 -2.26 11.57
N GLY A 229 22.19 -3.01 11.25
CA GLY A 229 21.52 -3.93 12.19
C GLY A 229 20.63 -3.25 13.23
N GLY A 230 20.40 -1.94 13.10
CA GLY A 230 19.48 -1.18 13.91
C GLY A 230 18.01 -1.37 13.46
N LYS A 231 17.08 -0.88 14.26
CA LYS A 231 15.68 -0.76 13.89
C LYS A 231 15.05 0.43 14.60
N LEU A 232 14.12 1.08 13.94
CA LEU A 232 13.28 2.10 14.55
C LEU A 232 12.02 1.46 15.13
N SER A 233 11.61 1.95 16.28
CA SER A 233 10.31 1.62 16.87
C SER A 233 9.55 2.90 17.10
N SER A 234 8.40 3.03 16.45
CA SER A 234 7.52 4.18 16.62
C SER A 234 6.59 3.98 17.83
N ALA A 235 6.12 5.10 18.41
CA ALA A 235 5.18 5.13 19.53
C ALA A 235 5.66 4.42 20.82
N VAL A 236 6.98 4.34 21.02
CA VAL A 236 7.60 3.82 22.24
C VAL A 236 8.51 4.87 22.86
N LEU A 237 8.71 4.78 24.17
CA LEU A 237 9.71 5.55 24.90
C LEU A 237 10.90 4.65 25.18
N GLU A 238 12.10 5.18 24.92
CA GLU A 238 13.34 4.49 25.29
C GLU A 238 13.49 4.52 26.82
N MET A 239 13.67 3.34 27.39
CA MET A 239 13.93 3.23 28.83
C MET A 239 15.40 3.52 29.12
N SER A 240 15.65 4.11 30.31
CA SER A 240 17.03 4.26 30.80
C SER A 240 17.69 2.90 31.00
N ASN A 241 18.93 2.77 30.56
CA ASN A 241 19.78 1.62 30.83
C ASN A 241 20.64 1.78 32.09
N VAL A 242 20.42 2.86 32.85
CA VAL A 242 21.15 3.13 34.09
C VAL A 242 20.52 2.34 35.24
N ASP A 243 21.33 1.50 35.87
CA ASP A 243 20.95 0.81 37.11
C ASP A 243 21.22 1.74 38.31
N LEU A 244 20.16 2.34 38.84
CA LEU A 244 20.22 3.24 39.97
C LEU A 244 20.86 2.60 41.20
N SER A 245 20.69 1.29 41.40
CA SER A 245 21.26 0.58 42.56
C SER A 245 22.77 0.55 42.53
N ASN A 246 23.34 0.28 41.33
CA ASN A 246 24.78 0.30 41.08
C ASN A 246 25.31 1.71 41.23
N GLU A 247 24.66 2.73 40.65
CA GLU A 247 25.10 4.12 40.73
C GLU A 247 25.10 4.63 42.21
N PHE A 248 24.08 4.29 42.99
CA PHE A 248 24.04 4.60 44.38
C PHE A 248 25.14 3.88 45.20
N THR A 249 25.43 2.62 44.84
CA THR A 249 26.50 1.85 45.50
C THR A 249 27.86 2.48 45.22
N GLU A 250 28.15 2.85 43.96
CA GLU A 250 29.35 3.57 43.60
C GLU A 250 29.47 4.92 44.27
N MET A 251 28.39 5.67 44.36
CA MET A 251 28.33 6.95 45.10
C MET A 251 28.68 6.76 46.57
N ILE A 252 28.07 5.76 47.23
CA ILE A 252 28.33 5.49 48.67
C ILE A 252 29.79 5.05 48.88
N THR A 253 30.35 4.18 48.04
CA THR A 253 31.75 3.72 48.14
C THR A 253 32.73 4.86 47.90
N THR A 254 32.44 5.73 46.93
CA THR A 254 33.24 6.92 46.63
C THR A 254 33.17 7.92 47.80
N GLN A 255 31.98 8.18 48.38
CA GLN A 255 31.82 9.01 49.55
C GLN A 255 32.58 8.47 50.74
N ARG A 256 32.55 7.14 51.01
CA ARG A 256 33.30 6.54 52.11
C ARG A 256 34.81 6.59 51.88
N GLY A 257 35.24 6.41 50.65
CA GLY A 257 36.67 6.58 50.25
C GLY A 257 37.14 8.03 50.52
N PHE A 258 36.37 9.00 50.10
CA PHE A 258 36.66 10.41 50.35
C PHE A 258 36.72 10.74 51.87
N GLN A 259 35.76 10.24 52.65
CA GLN A 259 35.76 10.41 54.11
C GLN A 259 36.95 9.75 54.79
N ALA A 260 37.35 8.54 54.32
CA ALA A 260 38.56 7.84 54.84
C ALA A 260 39.82 8.64 54.58
N ASN A 261 40.00 9.12 53.35
CA ASN A 261 41.14 9.95 52.98
C ASN A 261 41.18 11.28 53.74
N SER A 262 40.05 11.92 53.94
CA SER A 262 39.92 13.14 54.74
C SER A 262 40.32 12.92 56.20
N ARG A 263 39.97 11.76 56.80
CA ARG A 263 40.36 11.41 58.15
C ARG A 263 41.88 11.17 58.27
N ILE A 264 42.50 10.57 57.26
CA ILE A 264 43.97 10.39 57.26
C ILE A 264 44.66 11.75 57.29
N ILE A 265 44.20 12.71 56.53
CA ILE A 265 44.74 14.09 56.49
C ILE A 265 44.61 14.75 57.86
N THR A 266 43.39 14.71 58.45
CA THR A 266 43.19 15.31 59.77
C THR A 266 44.00 14.63 60.88
N THR A 267 44.18 13.29 60.83
CA THR A 267 45.03 12.56 61.78
C THR A 267 46.48 12.89 61.58
N SER A 268 46.94 13.06 60.35
CA SER A 268 48.31 13.49 60.04
C SER A 268 48.57 14.92 60.55
N ASP A 269 47.61 15.80 60.42
CA ASP A 269 47.68 17.18 60.91
C ASP A 269 47.80 17.24 62.44
N THR A 270 47.01 16.46 63.18
CA THR A 270 47.07 16.34 64.62
C THR A 270 48.41 15.76 65.11
N LEU A 271 48.95 14.75 64.40
CA LEU A 271 50.29 14.19 64.71
C LEU A 271 51.41 15.21 64.47
N LEU A 272 51.31 16.01 63.43
CA LEU A 272 52.28 17.10 63.18
C LEU A 272 52.20 18.19 64.22
N GLU A 273 50.98 18.54 64.67
CA GLU A 273 50.78 19.50 65.74
C GLU A 273 51.38 19.01 67.09
N GLU A 274 51.20 17.73 67.47
CA GLU A 274 51.82 17.14 68.63
C GLU A 274 53.33 17.11 68.53
N LEU A 275 53.88 16.75 67.34
CA LEU A 275 55.37 16.77 67.13
C LEU A 275 55.95 18.19 67.25
N VAL A 276 55.23 19.21 66.77
CA VAL A 276 55.72 20.59 66.93
C VAL A 276 55.66 21.01 68.41
N ASN A 277 54.61 20.58 69.16
CA ASN A 277 54.52 20.86 70.60
C ASN A 277 55.55 20.14 71.44
N LEU A 278 56.00 18.94 71.04
CA LEU A 278 57.08 18.23 71.73
C LEU A 278 58.46 18.87 71.57
N LYS A 279 58.67 19.75 70.63
CA LYS A 279 59.91 20.48 70.37
C LYS A 279 60.03 21.78 71.19
N ARG A 280 59.06 22.12 72.00
CA ARG A 280 59.08 23.24 72.98
C ARG A 280 59.51 22.66 74.36
#